data_742b7f3984882b027b55a5e2007afca3
#
_entry.id   742b7f3984882b027b55a5e2007afca3
#
_cell.length_a   1.000
_cell.length_b   1.000
_cell.length_c   1.000
_cell.angle_alpha   90.00
_cell.angle_beta   90.00
_cell.angle_gamma   90.00
#
_symmetry.space_group_name_H-M   'P 1'
#
loop_
_entity.id
_entity.type
_entity.pdbx_description
1 polymer ?
#
loop_
_entity_poly.entity_id
_entity_poly.type
_entity_poly.pdbx_seq_one_letter_code
_entity_poly.pdbx_strand_id
1 'polypeptide(L)'
;MSPQLRKETAPAQAAPATATGDAPGAPLRVVAAEQPVAERRSVAPVLSLLRPHQWLKNLLVLVPVFLSHQWNNAGILRDALLAFVCFCATASAVYISNDLCDIEADRKHATKRRRPLAAGTVSKRTAVILIVLLLGVAATIATRLPLGFGITLLVYFVVSSLYSLYLKTKVILDICILAGLYTIRLFAGGTATHIRISEWTLAFAMFCFLGLAAVKRYTELQTLPDDPKQLLRRGYQRSDQVTVHVLGMTSMMLSVLVLALYLHSPEVIVLYRRPEMLWLMCPVLLYWFGRVWIVASRGNMHSDPIVFAIRDKVSLMAAAVIVAIGLLCK
;
A
#
# COMPACT_ATOMS: atom_id res chain seq x y z
N MET A 1 15.40 -26.73 -59.51
CA MET A 1 16.85 -26.96 -59.57
C MET A 1 17.35 -27.24 -58.17
N SER A 2 17.43 -28.51 -57.80
CA SER A 2 18.27 -29.07 -56.73
C SER A 2 19.68 -29.26 -57.34
N PRO A 3 20.74 -29.72 -56.61
CA PRO A 3 20.89 -30.18 -55.23
C PRO A 3 22.28 -29.81 -54.61
N GLN A 4 22.56 -30.25 -53.38
CA GLN A 4 23.65 -31.12 -52.89
C GLN A 4 23.89 -30.83 -51.39
N LEU A 5 23.66 -31.66 -50.47
CA LEU A 5 24.36 -32.84 -49.94
C LEU A 5 25.86 -32.63 -49.69
N ARG A 6 26.28 -32.57 -48.45
CA ARG A 6 27.49 -33.26 -47.99
C ARG A 6 27.33 -33.80 -46.56
N LYS A 7 27.58 -35.09 -46.50
CA LYS A 7 27.73 -36.02 -45.39
C LYS A 7 29.12 -35.95 -44.77
N GLU A 8 29.24 -36.66 -43.65
CA GLU A 8 30.44 -37.35 -43.09
C GLU A 8 31.24 -36.52 -42.10
N THR A 9 31.67 -37.03 -40.95
CA THR A 9 31.97 -38.39 -40.46
C THR A 9 32.21 -38.36 -38.96
N ALA A 10 31.78 -39.35 -38.23
CA ALA A 10 32.37 -39.74 -36.93
C ALA A 10 33.62 -40.67 -37.27
N PRO A 11 34.61 -40.77 -36.39
CA PRO A 11 34.80 -41.92 -35.53
C PRO A 11 35.49 -41.51 -34.19
N ALA A 12 35.76 -42.29 -33.20
CA ALA A 12 35.82 -43.68 -32.91
C ALA A 12 36.02 -43.86 -31.40
N GLN A 13 35.61 -45.04 -30.96
CA GLN A 13 35.81 -45.60 -29.61
C GLN A 13 37.28 -45.80 -29.27
N ALA A 14 37.64 -45.71 -27.99
CA ALA A 14 38.70 -46.52 -27.38
C ALA A 14 38.40 -46.78 -25.91
N ALA A 15 38.30 -48.05 -25.56
CA ALA A 15 38.24 -48.61 -24.20
C ALA A 15 39.67 -49.17 -23.85
N PRO A 16 39.84 -49.92 -22.75
CA PRO A 16 40.07 -49.46 -21.37
C PRO A 16 41.52 -49.92 -20.93
N ALA A 17 41.97 -49.38 -19.83
CA ALA A 17 43.17 -49.91 -19.15
C ALA A 17 42.90 -50.08 -17.65
N THR A 18 42.94 -51.33 -17.24
CA THR A 18 43.06 -51.86 -15.88
C THR A 18 44.41 -51.54 -15.28
N ALA A 19 44.43 -51.24 -13.95
CA ALA A 19 45.43 -51.69 -12.96
C ALA A 19 45.18 -51.10 -11.61
N THR A 20 44.65 -51.85 -10.68
CA THR A 20 45.29 -52.39 -9.44
C THR A 20 46.23 -51.43 -8.68
N GLY A 21 45.89 -51.19 -7.44
CA GLY A 21 46.78 -50.60 -6.43
C GLY A 21 46.09 -50.32 -5.11
N ASP A 22 45.97 -51.35 -4.25
CA ASP A 22 45.66 -51.22 -2.84
C ASP A 22 46.69 -50.36 -2.12
N ALA A 23 46.26 -49.40 -1.32
CA ALA A 23 47.04 -48.84 -0.22
C ALA A 23 46.11 -48.60 0.96
N PRO A 24 46.39 -49.16 2.14
CA PRO A 24 45.57 -49.03 3.33
C PRO A 24 45.94 -47.80 4.15
N GLY A 25 44.91 -47.15 4.75
CA GLY A 25 45.13 -46.33 5.92
C GLY A 25 45.06 -44.80 5.74
N ALA A 26 43.89 -44.29 5.37
CA ALA A 26 43.60 -42.91 5.72
C ALA A 26 42.67 -42.87 6.96
N PRO A 27 43.00 -42.10 8.02
CA PRO A 27 42.14 -42.03 9.19
C PRO A 27 40.83 -41.34 8.82
N LEU A 28 39.71 -41.95 9.24
CA LEU A 28 38.38 -41.38 9.19
C LEU A 28 38.42 -39.99 9.84
N ARG A 29 38.34 -38.97 9.02
CA ARG A 29 38.09 -37.60 9.46
C ARG A 29 36.70 -37.60 10.11
N VAL A 30 36.68 -37.61 11.47
CA VAL A 30 35.47 -37.33 12.22
C VAL A 30 35.05 -35.92 11.82
N VAL A 31 33.97 -35.85 11.03
CA VAL A 31 33.28 -34.60 10.75
C VAL A 31 32.75 -34.13 12.11
N ALA A 32 33.43 -33.16 12.70
CA ALA A 32 32.96 -32.51 13.91
C ALA A 32 31.55 -32.01 13.60
N ALA A 33 30.60 -32.49 14.42
CA ALA A 33 29.23 -32.00 14.37
C ALA A 33 29.29 -30.47 14.47
N GLU A 34 28.87 -29.80 13.39
CA GLU A 34 28.68 -28.34 13.41
C GLU A 34 27.75 -28.02 14.58
N GLN A 35 28.33 -27.38 15.60
CA GLN A 35 27.55 -26.82 16.67
C GLN A 35 26.51 -25.88 16.04
N PRO A 36 25.24 -25.92 16.48
CA PRO A 36 24.25 -25.01 15.99
C PRO A 36 24.74 -23.58 16.31
N VAL A 37 25.11 -22.86 15.25
CA VAL A 37 25.41 -21.43 15.32
C VAL A 37 24.18 -20.80 15.98
N ALA A 38 24.40 -20.27 17.20
CA ALA A 38 23.36 -19.54 17.91
C ALA A 38 22.84 -18.46 16.98
N GLU A 39 21.65 -18.69 16.36
CA GLU A 39 20.98 -17.72 15.53
C GLU A 39 20.83 -16.43 16.35
N ARG A 40 21.66 -15.45 16.05
CA ARG A 40 21.41 -14.09 16.50
C ARG A 40 19.99 -13.78 16.03
N ARG A 41 19.06 -13.69 16.98
CA ARG A 41 17.66 -13.32 16.70
C ARG A 41 17.66 -11.96 16.02
N SER A 42 17.76 -11.97 14.71
CA SER A 42 17.71 -10.75 13.90
C SER A 42 16.36 -10.09 14.14
N VAL A 43 16.36 -8.82 14.54
CA VAL A 43 15.14 -8.03 14.75
C VAL A 43 14.51 -7.67 13.39
N ALA A 44 15.27 -7.76 12.31
CA ALA A 44 14.84 -7.40 10.95
C ALA A 44 13.56 -8.12 10.48
N PRO A 45 13.36 -9.44 10.68
CA PRO A 45 12.12 -10.11 10.31
C PRO A 45 10.90 -9.59 11.08
N VAL A 46 11.05 -9.23 12.36
CA VAL A 46 9.97 -8.67 13.19
C VAL A 46 9.60 -7.28 12.71
N LEU A 47 10.58 -6.41 12.43
CA LEU A 47 10.35 -5.08 11.85
C LEU A 47 9.68 -5.17 10.47
N SER A 48 10.03 -6.17 9.69
CA SER A 48 9.41 -6.42 8.37
C SER A 48 7.91 -6.74 8.48
N LEU A 49 7.45 -7.39 9.58
CA LEU A 49 6.03 -7.64 9.83
C LEU A 49 5.22 -6.36 10.05
N LEU A 50 5.81 -5.33 10.64
CA LEU A 50 5.15 -4.04 10.89
C LEU A 50 4.81 -3.30 9.60
N ARG A 51 5.51 -3.61 8.50
CA ARG A 51 5.37 -2.98 7.18
C ARG A 51 5.47 -1.45 7.21
N PRO A 52 6.59 -0.85 7.69
CA PRO A 52 6.70 0.61 7.83
C PRO A 52 6.44 1.39 6.54
N HIS A 53 6.74 0.79 5.37
CA HIS A 53 6.44 1.40 4.07
C HIS A 53 4.95 1.64 3.84
N GLN A 54 4.05 0.94 4.55
CA GLN A 54 2.60 1.16 4.49
C GLN A 54 2.14 2.31 5.41
N TRP A 55 2.99 2.76 6.37
CA TRP A 55 2.68 3.88 7.26
C TRP A 55 2.57 5.21 6.51
N LEU A 56 3.18 5.32 5.32
CA LEU A 56 3.03 6.49 4.44
C LEU A 56 1.57 6.85 4.18
N LYS A 57 0.67 5.86 4.12
CA LYS A 57 -0.77 6.09 3.93
C LYS A 57 -1.41 6.76 5.16
N ASN A 58 -0.84 6.55 6.33
CA ASN A 58 -1.36 7.12 7.57
C ASN A 58 -0.97 8.60 7.72
N LEU A 59 -0.05 9.14 6.88
CA LEU A 59 0.21 10.59 6.82
C LEU A 59 -1.06 11.38 6.49
N LEU A 60 -2.08 10.76 5.89
CA LEU A 60 -3.39 11.37 5.66
C LEU A 60 -4.06 11.84 6.97
N VAL A 61 -3.71 11.25 8.12
CA VAL A 61 -4.18 11.70 9.45
C VAL A 61 -3.68 13.11 9.79
N LEU A 62 -2.53 13.51 9.22
CA LEU A 62 -1.95 14.84 9.47
C LEU A 62 -2.52 15.92 8.56
N VAL A 63 -3.18 15.55 7.46
CA VAL A 63 -3.67 16.49 6.44
C VAL A 63 -4.59 17.59 7.02
N PRO A 64 -5.53 17.31 7.96
CA PRO A 64 -6.37 18.36 8.54
C PRO A 64 -5.59 19.49 9.21
N VAL A 65 -4.49 19.17 9.89
CA VAL A 65 -3.62 20.16 10.55
C VAL A 65 -2.98 21.09 9.52
N PHE A 66 -2.56 20.54 8.36
CA PHE A 66 -2.00 21.34 7.29
C PHE A 66 -3.06 22.20 6.59
N LEU A 67 -4.23 21.65 6.28
CA LEU A 67 -5.31 22.38 5.62
C LEU A 67 -5.89 23.50 6.49
N SER A 68 -5.92 23.32 7.82
CA SER A 68 -6.39 24.35 8.77
C SER A 68 -5.29 25.35 9.15
N HIS A 69 -4.07 25.21 8.61
CA HIS A 69 -2.91 26.05 8.93
C HIS A 69 -2.53 26.09 10.43
N GLN A 70 -2.86 25.03 11.19
CA GLN A 70 -2.63 24.97 12.64
C GLN A 70 -1.36 24.22 13.04
N TRP A 71 -0.40 24.05 12.12
CA TRP A 71 0.87 23.35 12.38
C TRP A 71 1.76 24.02 13.45
N ASN A 72 1.54 25.30 13.76
CA ASN A 72 2.27 26.02 14.81
C ASN A 72 1.70 25.78 16.22
N ASN A 73 0.53 25.15 16.34
CA ASN A 73 -0.06 24.80 17.63
C ASN A 73 0.50 23.45 18.09
N ALA A 74 1.39 23.49 19.10
CA ALA A 74 2.06 22.30 19.60
C ALA A 74 1.08 21.25 20.15
N GLY A 75 -0.05 21.66 20.74
CA GLY A 75 -1.09 20.75 21.24
C GLY A 75 -1.77 19.97 20.11
N ILE A 76 -2.20 20.69 19.07
CA ILE A 76 -2.84 20.10 17.89
C ILE A 76 -1.87 19.17 17.15
N LEU A 77 -0.62 19.61 16.99
CA LEU A 77 0.41 18.79 16.34
C LEU A 77 0.69 17.50 17.12
N ARG A 78 0.79 17.60 18.46
CA ARG A 78 0.93 16.43 19.35
C ARG A 78 -0.21 15.44 19.14
N ASP A 79 -1.47 15.91 19.17
CA ASP A 79 -2.64 15.05 19.07
C ASP A 79 -2.74 14.40 17.68
N ALA A 80 -2.37 15.11 16.62
CA ALA A 80 -2.26 14.54 15.27
C ALA A 80 -1.17 13.48 15.16
N LEU A 81 0.00 13.69 15.79
CA LEU A 81 1.09 12.69 15.81
C LEU A 81 0.70 11.46 16.64
N LEU A 82 0.03 11.63 17.77
CA LEU A 82 -0.50 10.50 18.55
C LEU A 82 -1.53 9.71 17.74
N ALA A 83 -2.42 10.37 17.01
CA ALA A 83 -3.37 9.73 16.10
C ALA A 83 -2.65 8.98 14.97
N PHE A 84 -1.62 9.56 14.37
CA PHE A 84 -0.79 8.88 13.37
C PHE A 84 -0.15 7.60 13.91
N VAL A 85 0.42 7.63 15.13
CA VAL A 85 1.01 6.44 15.77
C VAL A 85 -0.05 5.38 16.02
N CYS A 86 -1.25 5.75 16.50
CA CYS A 86 -2.37 4.82 16.67
C CYS A 86 -2.73 4.12 15.36
N PHE A 87 -2.84 4.89 14.26
CA PHE A 87 -3.12 4.31 12.94
C PHE A 87 -2.01 3.40 12.43
N CYS A 88 -0.73 3.74 12.69
CA CYS A 88 0.39 2.88 12.32
C CYS A 88 0.37 1.56 13.10
N ALA A 89 0.13 1.61 14.41
CA ALA A 89 0.03 0.43 15.24
C ALA A 89 -1.17 -0.47 14.82
N THR A 90 -2.35 0.13 14.66
CA THR A 90 -3.56 -0.60 14.26
C THR A 90 -3.42 -1.20 12.86
N ALA A 91 -2.89 -0.46 11.89
CA ALA A 91 -2.65 -0.96 10.53
C ALA A 91 -1.66 -2.13 10.52
N SER A 92 -0.58 -2.03 11.31
CA SER A 92 0.40 -3.11 11.44
C SER A 92 -0.23 -4.36 12.06
N ALA A 93 -1.07 -4.21 13.09
CA ALA A 93 -1.80 -5.33 13.70
C ALA A 93 -2.72 -6.02 12.66
N VAL A 94 -3.45 -5.25 11.85
CA VAL A 94 -4.29 -5.80 10.76
C VAL A 94 -3.44 -6.53 9.73
N TYR A 95 -2.29 -5.98 9.30
CA TYR A 95 -1.41 -6.67 8.35
C TYR A 95 -0.85 -7.97 8.90
N ILE A 96 -0.43 -7.99 10.16
CA ILE A 96 0.08 -9.22 10.82
C ILE A 96 -1.04 -10.26 10.93
N SER A 97 -2.26 -9.84 11.28
CA SER A 97 -3.44 -10.73 11.33
C SER A 97 -3.71 -11.34 9.96
N ASN A 98 -3.64 -10.55 8.88
CA ASN A 98 -3.79 -11.04 7.52
C ASN A 98 -2.70 -12.05 7.14
N ASP A 99 -1.43 -11.75 7.47
CA ASP A 99 -0.34 -12.68 7.18
C ASP A 99 -0.47 -13.98 7.98
N LEU A 100 -1.05 -13.94 9.20
CA LEU A 100 -1.37 -15.15 9.98
C LEU A 100 -2.47 -16.00 9.32
N CYS A 101 -3.53 -15.37 8.81
CA CYS A 101 -4.62 -16.08 8.12
C CYS A 101 -4.17 -16.66 6.78
N ASP A 102 -3.27 -15.99 6.08
CA ASP A 102 -2.86 -16.34 4.72
C ASP A 102 -1.57 -17.19 4.65
N ILE A 103 -1.00 -17.70 5.75
CA ILE A 103 0.31 -18.40 5.79
C ILE A 103 0.42 -19.50 4.74
N GLU A 104 -0.56 -20.41 4.65
CA GLU A 104 -0.50 -21.54 3.71
C GLU A 104 -0.62 -21.09 2.26
N ALA A 105 -1.45 -20.09 2.01
CA ALA A 105 -1.60 -19.49 0.69
C ALA A 105 -0.34 -18.72 0.25
N ASP A 106 0.28 -18.00 1.19
CA ASP A 106 1.51 -17.24 0.94
C ASP A 106 2.73 -18.16 0.69
N ARG A 107 2.79 -19.33 1.32
CA ARG A 107 3.83 -20.35 1.05
C ARG A 107 3.81 -20.83 -0.39
N LYS A 108 2.63 -20.94 -1.00
CA LYS A 108 2.45 -21.38 -2.40
C LYS A 108 2.69 -20.27 -3.42
N HIS A 109 2.82 -19.01 -2.98
CA HIS A 109 2.94 -17.86 -3.87
C HIS A 109 4.42 -17.54 -4.19
N ALA A 110 4.77 -17.26 -5.43
CA ALA A 110 6.16 -17.05 -5.89
C ALA A 110 6.93 -15.97 -5.10
N THR A 111 6.28 -14.85 -4.78
CA THR A 111 6.91 -13.72 -4.08
C THR A 111 6.55 -13.68 -2.59
N LYS A 112 5.31 -13.99 -2.22
CA LYS A 112 4.83 -13.89 -0.83
C LYS A 112 5.39 -14.97 0.09
N ARG A 113 5.92 -16.07 -0.43
CA ARG A 113 6.63 -17.12 0.35
C ARG A 113 7.82 -16.58 1.15
N ARG A 114 8.33 -15.39 0.78
CA ARG A 114 9.41 -14.69 1.49
C ARG A 114 8.95 -13.88 2.70
N ARG A 115 7.62 -13.76 2.93
CA ARG A 115 7.10 -13.08 4.12
C ARG A 115 7.53 -13.80 5.39
N PRO A 116 7.85 -13.09 6.49
CA PRO A 116 8.42 -13.69 7.69
C PRO A 116 7.60 -14.86 8.27
N LEU A 117 6.27 -14.77 8.29
CA LEU A 117 5.39 -15.85 8.79
C LEU A 117 5.31 -17.02 7.81
N ALA A 118 5.26 -16.77 6.52
CA ALA A 118 5.24 -17.83 5.50
C ALA A 118 6.58 -18.57 5.42
N ALA A 119 7.70 -17.83 5.53
CA ALA A 119 9.06 -18.36 5.56
C ALA A 119 9.41 -19.05 6.89
N GLY A 120 8.59 -18.90 7.95
CA GLY A 120 8.86 -19.50 9.27
C GLY A 120 9.93 -18.79 10.09
N THR A 121 10.43 -17.62 9.64
CA THR A 121 11.45 -16.84 10.37
C THR A 121 10.89 -16.15 11.62
N VAL A 122 9.57 -15.99 11.71
CA VAL A 122 8.85 -15.48 12.89
C VAL A 122 7.76 -16.49 13.27
N SER A 123 7.69 -16.82 14.57
CA SER A 123 6.69 -17.77 15.07
C SER A 123 5.28 -17.16 15.09
N LYS A 124 4.25 -18.01 14.96
CA LYS A 124 2.84 -17.60 15.11
C LYS A 124 2.59 -16.96 16.49
N ARG A 125 3.23 -17.49 17.56
CA ARG A 125 3.11 -16.94 18.92
C ARG A 125 3.64 -15.51 19.00
N THR A 126 4.83 -15.25 18.43
CA THR A 126 5.41 -13.90 18.35
C THR A 126 4.49 -12.94 17.61
N ALA A 127 3.89 -13.37 16.50
CA ALA A 127 2.96 -12.54 15.74
C ALA A 127 1.70 -12.17 16.56
N VAL A 128 1.10 -13.13 17.29
CA VAL A 128 -0.07 -12.88 18.15
C VAL A 128 0.30 -11.91 19.30
N ILE A 129 1.45 -12.11 19.96
CA ILE A 129 1.93 -11.20 21.01
C ILE A 129 2.09 -9.79 20.44
N LEU A 130 2.67 -9.67 19.24
CA LEU A 130 2.88 -8.38 18.59
C LEU A 130 1.56 -7.68 18.25
N ILE A 131 0.53 -8.42 17.77
CA ILE A 131 -0.80 -7.88 17.54
C ILE A 131 -1.39 -7.30 18.84
N VAL A 132 -1.34 -8.08 19.94
CA VAL A 132 -1.88 -7.64 21.22
C VAL A 132 -1.15 -6.39 21.74
N LEU A 133 0.17 -6.37 21.64
CA LEU A 133 0.97 -5.20 22.04
C LEU A 133 0.64 -3.96 21.20
N LEU A 134 0.54 -4.10 19.87
CA LEU A 134 0.22 -2.98 18.97
C LEU A 134 -1.18 -2.42 19.22
N LEU A 135 -2.18 -3.29 19.40
CA LEU A 135 -3.54 -2.86 19.73
C LEU A 135 -3.62 -2.27 21.14
N GLY A 136 -2.88 -2.82 22.12
CA GLY A 136 -2.77 -2.28 23.45
C GLY A 136 -2.17 -0.87 23.46
N VAL A 137 -1.09 -0.65 22.72
CA VAL A 137 -0.47 0.68 22.55
C VAL A 137 -1.46 1.65 21.88
N ALA A 138 -2.12 1.23 20.79
CA ALA A 138 -3.10 2.06 20.11
C ALA A 138 -4.28 2.43 21.03
N ALA A 139 -4.81 1.47 21.79
CA ALA A 139 -5.89 1.71 22.74
C ALA A 139 -5.47 2.68 23.85
N THR A 140 -4.28 2.47 24.45
CA THR A 140 -3.75 3.35 25.50
C THR A 140 -3.54 4.79 25.02
N ILE A 141 -3.03 4.98 23.80
CA ILE A 141 -2.88 6.32 23.23
C ILE A 141 -4.25 6.92 22.92
N ALA A 142 -5.19 6.13 22.38
CA ALA A 142 -6.53 6.59 22.03
C ALA A 142 -7.30 7.14 23.24
N THR A 143 -7.03 6.66 24.48
CA THR A 143 -7.64 7.22 25.71
C THR A 143 -7.17 8.66 26.02
N ARG A 144 -6.09 9.13 25.40
CA ARG A 144 -5.58 10.50 25.54
C ARG A 144 -6.13 11.45 24.48
N LEU A 145 -6.90 10.92 23.53
CA LEU A 145 -7.51 11.63 22.42
C LEU A 145 -9.03 11.67 22.58
N PRO A 146 -9.75 12.56 21.86
CA PRO A 146 -11.20 12.64 21.94
C PRO A 146 -11.89 11.31 21.64
N LEU A 147 -13.02 11.05 22.27
CA LEU A 147 -13.80 9.81 22.07
C LEU A 147 -14.16 9.57 20.60
N GLY A 148 -14.45 10.64 19.83
CA GLY A 148 -14.72 10.56 18.40
C GLY A 148 -13.57 9.94 17.61
N PHE A 149 -12.32 10.20 17.99
CA PHE A 149 -11.15 9.55 17.40
C PHE A 149 -11.12 8.05 17.74
N GLY A 150 -11.37 7.67 19.00
CA GLY A 150 -11.41 6.28 19.44
C GLY A 150 -12.44 5.47 18.66
N ILE A 151 -13.64 6.03 18.46
CA ILE A 151 -14.71 5.41 17.64
C ILE A 151 -14.24 5.26 16.18
N THR A 152 -13.64 6.31 15.61
CA THR A 152 -13.14 6.29 14.24
C THR A 152 -12.04 5.23 14.04
N LEU A 153 -11.12 5.09 15.01
CA LEU A 153 -10.07 4.07 14.99
C LEU A 153 -10.65 2.66 15.06
N LEU A 154 -11.67 2.46 15.90
CA LEU A 154 -12.39 1.18 16.00
C LEU A 154 -13.10 0.84 14.68
N VAL A 155 -13.82 1.78 14.09
CA VAL A 155 -14.45 1.60 12.77
C VAL A 155 -13.41 1.24 11.72
N TYR A 156 -12.28 1.94 11.69
CA TYR A 156 -11.16 1.62 10.79
C TYR A 156 -10.65 0.19 11.00
N PHE A 157 -10.44 -0.23 12.25
CA PHE A 157 -9.98 -1.58 12.57
C PHE A 157 -10.96 -2.65 12.09
N VAL A 158 -12.26 -2.47 12.40
CA VAL A 158 -13.32 -3.42 12.01
C VAL A 158 -13.44 -3.49 10.49
N VAL A 159 -13.55 -2.34 9.80
CA VAL A 159 -13.70 -2.31 8.33
C VAL A 159 -12.47 -2.88 7.63
N SER A 160 -11.25 -2.56 8.11
CA SER A 160 -10.01 -3.13 7.55
C SER A 160 -9.92 -4.64 7.73
N SER A 161 -10.37 -5.16 8.88
CA SER A 161 -10.39 -6.60 9.16
C SER A 161 -11.43 -7.31 8.28
N LEU A 162 -12.65 -6.78 8.18
CA LEU A 162 -13.70 -7.29 7.30
C LEU A 162 -13.28 -7.25 5.83
N TYR A 163 -12.62 -6.16 5.40
CA TYR A 163 -12.07 -6.04 4.06
C TYR A 163 -11.09 -7.18 3.77
N SER A 164 -10.20 -7.43 4.69
CA SER A 164 -9.17 -8.46 4.52
C SER A 164 -9.72 -9.87 4.47
N LEU A 165 -10.76 -10.16 5.24
CA LEU A 165 -11.35 -11.49 5.34
C LEU A 165 -12.35 -11.77 4.22
N TYR A 166 -13.26 -10.81 3.93
CA TYR A 166 -14.43 -11.06 3.08
C TYR A 166 -14.57 -10.09 1.91
N LEU A 167 -14.45 -8.77 2.16
CA LEU A 167 -14.92 -7.75 1.22
C LEU A 167 -13.98 -7.55 0.03
N LYS A 168 -12.71 -7.91 0.16
CA LYS A 168 -11.72 -7.86 -0.94
C LYS A 168 -12.07 -8.73 -2.15
N THR A 169 -13.04 -9.68 -2.00
CA THR A 169 -13.49 -10.57 -3.08
C THR A 169 -14.71 -10.05 -3.82
N LYS A 170 -15.32 -8.97 -3.36
CA LYS A 170 -16.55 -8.39 -3.95
C LYS A 170 -16.18 -7.28 -4.92
N VAL A 171 -16.55 -7.50 -6.19
CA VAL A 171 -16.31 -6.56 -7.30
C VAL A 171 -16.92 -5.19 -6.97
N ILE A 172 -16.22 -4.12 -7.31
CA ILE A 172 -16.56 -2.71 -7.04
C ILE A 172 -16.55 -2.37 -5.54
N LEU A 173 -17.15 -3.19 -4.68
CA LEU A 173 -17.20 -2.95 -3.24
C LEU A 173 -15.78 -2.87 -2.62
N ASP A 174 -14.84 -3.66 -3.13
CA ASP A 174 -13.44 -3.60 -2.68
C ASP A 174 -12.78 -2.26 -2.98
N ILE A 175 -13.06 -1.66 -4.15
CA ILE A 175 -12.58 -0.33 -4.55
C ILE A 175 -13.20 0.73 -3.63
N CYS A 176 -14.53 0.67 -3.41
CA CYS A 176 -15.25 1.59 -2.54
C CYS A 176 -14.73 1.55 -1.10
N ILE A 177 -14.52 0.35 -0.55
CA ILE A 177 -14.00 0.21 0.82
C ILE A 177 -12.56 0.69 0.92
N LEU A 178 -11.71 0.43 -0.07
CA LEU A 178 -10.35 0.97 -0.07
C LEU A 178 -10.36 2.50 -0.07
N ALA A 179 -11.22 3.14 -0.87
CA ALA A 179 -11.40 4.59 -0.87
C ALA A 179 -11.87 5.08 0.50
N GLY A 180 -12.87 4.43 1.10
CA GLY A 180 -13.35 4.72 2.46
C GLY A 180 -12.26 4.58 3.52
N LEU A 181 -11.41 3.54 3.42
CA LEU A 181 -10.28 3.34 4.33
C LEU A 181 -9.18 4.42 4.18
N TYR A 182 -9.06 5.07 3.03
CA TYR A 182 -8.21 6.26 2.89
C TYR A 182 -8.89 7.50 3.48
N THR A 183 -10.18 7.72 3.16
CA THR A 183 -10.95 8.87 3.63
C THR A 183 -11.11 8.88 5.15
N ILE A 184 -11.30 7.72 5.79
CA ILE A 184 -11.43 7.63 7.25
C ILE A 184 -10.16 8.10 8.00
N ARG A 185 -8.97 8.02 7.37
CA ARG A 185 -7.74 8.56 7.97
C ARG A 185 -7.77 10.07 8.06
N LEU A 186 -8.28 10.70 7.00
CA LEU A 186 -8.47 12.15 6.99
C LEU A 186 -9.48 12.56 8.10
N PHE A 187 -10.62 11.87 8.15
CA PHE A 187 -11.63 12.11 9.18
C PHE A 187 -11.10 11.89 10.59
N ALA A 188 -10.29 10.84 10.79
CA ALA A 188 -9.65 10.57 12.08
C ALA A 188 -8.70 11.69 12.52
N GLY A 189 -7.96 12.28 11.60
CA GLY A 189 -7.12 13.44 11.90
C GLY A 189 -7.94 14.63 12.42
N GLY A 190 -9.08 14.91 11.78
CA GLY A 190 -10.00 15.95 12.23
C GLY A 190 -10.59 15.67 13.61
N THR A 191 -11.06 14.44 13.85
CA THR A 191 -11.63 14.07 15.16
C THR A 191 -10.59 14.06 16.28
N ALA A 192 -9.33 13.69 15.98
CA ALA A 192 -8.24 13.72 16.96
C ALA A 192 -7.85 15.15 17.40
N THR A 193 -7.95 16.10 16.48
CA THR A 193 -7.47 17.48 16.68
C THR A 193 -8.59 18.50 16.88
N HIS A 194 -9.85 18.05 16.94
CA HIS A 194 -11.04 18.91 16.95
C HIS A 194 -11.15 19.87 15.74
N ILE A 195 -10.40 19.58 14.66
CA ILE A 195 -10.52 20.34 13.43
C ILE A 195 -11.71 19.81 12.62
N ARG A 196 -12.70 20.67 12.39
CA ARG A 196 -13.85 20.33 11.55
C ARG A 196 -13.39 20.21 10.09
N ILE A 197 -13.60 19.04 9.50
CA ILE A 197 -13.33 18.82 8.08
C ILE A 197 -14.60 19.16 7.32
N SER A 198 -14.49 19.99 6.29
CA SER A 198 -15.64 20.34 5.45
C SER A 198 -16.14 19.12 4.68
N GLU A 199 -17.43 19.09 4.40
CA GLU A 199 -18.06 18.05 3.59
C GLU A 199 -17.46 18.01 2.17
N TRP A 200 -17.08 19.16 1.64
CA TRP A 200 -16.37 19.28 0.36
C TRP A 200 -15.02 18.56 0.35
N THR A 201 -14.25 18.72 1.44
CA THR A 201 -12.95 18.02 1.58
C THR A 201 -13.14 16.52 1.66
N LEU A 202 -14.17 16.05 2.37
CA LEU A 202 -14.47 14.62 2.45
C LEU A 202 -14.94 14.07 1.10
N ALA A 203 -15.81 14.81 0.38
CA ALA A 203 -16.28 14.43 -0.95
C ALA A 203 -15.13 14.38 -1.95
N PHE A 204 -14.27 15.41 -1.98
CA PHE A 204 -13.05 15.42 -2.79
C PHE A 204 -12.17 14.19 -2.51
N ALA A 205 -11.89 13.94 -1.23
CA ALA A 205 -11.06 12.82 -0.80
C ALA A 205 -11.66 11.48 -1.22
N MET A 206 -12.97 11.30 -1.03
CA MET A 206 -13.68 10.07 -1.41
C MET A 206 -13.54 9.79 -2.90
N PHE A 207 -13.84 10.76 -3.78
CA PHE A 207 -13.72 10.58 -5.23
C PHE A 207 -12.27 10.42 -5.68
N CYS A 208 -11.34 11.18 -5.14
CA CYS A 208 -9.92 11.07 -5.42
C CYS A 208 -9.37 9.67 -5.05
N PHE A 209 -9.67 9.20 -3.84
CA PHE A 209 -9.22 7.88 -3.39
C PHE A 209 -9.96 6.73 -4.08
N LEU A 210 -11.21 6.92 -4.50
CA LEU A 210 -11.91 5.96 -5.34
C LEU A 210 -11.19 5.78 -6.68
N GLY A 211 -10.79 6.88 -7.30
CA GLY A 211 -9.98 6.86 -8.52
C GLY A 211 -8.63 6.16 -8.31
N LEU A 212 -7.88 6.47 -7.23
CA LEU A 212 -6.61 5.81 -6.92
C LEU A 212 -6.78 4.31 -6.61
N ALA A 213 -7.86 3.94 -5.91
CA ALA A 213 -8.17 2.52 -5.65
C ALA A 213 -8.51 1.78 -6.96
N ALA A 214 -9.22 2.43 -7.88
CA ALA A 214 -9.50 1.90 -9.22
C ALA A 214 -8.21 1.74 -10.05
N VAL A 215 -7.29 2.71 -10.03
CA VAL A 215 -5.95 2.59 -10.67
C VAL A 215 -5.23 1.36 -10.15
N LYS A 216 -5.22 1.15 -8.84
CA LYS A 216 -4.59 -0.04 -8.24
C LYS A 216 -5.22 -1.33 -8.78
N ARG A 217 -6.54 -1.39 -8.87
CA ARG A 217 -7.24 -2.56 -9.38
C ARG A 217 -6.99 -2.77 -10.87
N TYR A 218 -6.99 -1.69 -11.64
CA TYR A 218 -6.68 -1.71 -13.06
C TYR A 218 -5.28 -2.28 -13.34
N THR A 219 -4.26 -1.83 -12.61
CA THR A 219 -2.89 -2.33 -12.76
C THR A 219 -2.74 -3.79 -12.34
N GLU A 220 -3.45 -4.23 -11.30
CA GLU A 220 -3.50 -5.64 -10.92
C GLU A 220 -4.13 -6.50 -12.03
N LEU A 221 -5.21 -6.01 -12.68
CA LEU A 221 -5.87 -6.71 -13.79
C LEU A 221 -4.96 -6.82 -15.04
N GLN A 222 -4.12 -5.81 -15.32
CA GLN A 222 -3.17 -5.85 -16.42
C GLN A 222 -2.07 -6.91 -16.23
N THR A 223 -1.64 -7.17 -15.02
CA THR A 223 -0.52 -8.06 -14.72
C THR A 223 -0.95 -9.52 -14.53
N LEU A 224 -2.25 -9.79 -14.57
CA LEU A 224 -2.76 -11.16 -14.44
C LEU A 224 -2.46 -11.95 -15.72
N PRO A 225 -1.91 -13.16 -15.60
CA PRO A 225 -1.86 -14.11 -16.71
C PRO A 225 -3.28 -14.42 -17.21
N ASP A 226 -3.38 -14.89 -18.45
CA ASP A 226 -4.66 -15.29 -19.06
C ASP A 226 -5.33 -16.53 -18.40
N ASP A 227 -4.85 -16.96 -17.23
CA ASP A 227 -5.41 -18.09 -16.48
C ASP A 227 -6.65 -17.64 -15.68
N PRO A 228 -7.87 -18.09 -16.06
CA PRO A 228 -9.12 -17.73 -15.38
C PRO A 228 -9.12 -18.06 -13.87
N LYS A 229 -8.36 -19.09 -13.46
CA LYS A 229 -8.31 -19.53 -12.06
C LYS A 229 -7.61 -18.53 -11.12
N GLN A 230 -6.71 -17.67 -11.63
CA GLN A 230 -6.05 -16.64 -10.82
C GLN A 230 -6.91 -15.41 -10.58
N LEU A 231 -7.87 -15.14 -11.45
CA LEU A 231 -8.85 -14.04 -11.32
C LEU A 231 -9.84 -14.29 -10.19
N LEU A 232 -10.17 -15.54 -9.91
CA LEU A 232 -11.19 -15.96 -8.93
C LEU A 232 -10.94 -15.50 -7.48
N ARG A 233 -9.69 -15.14 -7.10
CA ARG A 233 -9.41 -14.69 -5.72
C ARG A 233 -10.03 -13.34 -5.34
N ARG A 234 -10.39 -12.49 -6.32
CA ARG A 234 -10.98 -11.16 -6.09
C ARG A 234 -12.29 -10.92 -6.83
N GLY A 235 -12.83 -11.93 -7.51
CA GLY A 235 -14.10 -11.86 -8.23
C GLY A 235 -14.05 -11.07 -9.54
N TYR A 236 -12.96 -10.36 -9.87
CA TYR A 236 -12.83 -9.64 -11.13
C TYR A 236 -12.43 -10.54 -12.28
N GLN A 237 -12.91 -10.20 -13.47
CA GLN A 237 -12.51 -10.76 -14.75
C GLN A 237 -11.70 -9.73 -15.55
N ARG A 238 -10.93 -10.19 -16.53
CA ARG A 238 -10.16 -9.30 -17.41
C ARG A 238 -11.05 -8.32 -18.20
N SER A 239 -12.27 -8.75 -18.53
CA SER A 239 -13.31 -7.91 -19.16
C SER A 239 -13.70 -6.68 -18.33
N ASP A 240 -13.54 -6.75 -17.00
CA ASP A 240 -13.91 -5.65 -16.09
C ASP A 240 -12.91 -4.49 -16.14
N GLN A 241 -11.75 -4.68 -16.80
CA GLN A 241 -10.69 -3.68 -16.88
C GLN A 241 -11.18 -2.34 -17.44
N VAL A 242 -12.01 -2.36 -18.48
CA VAL A 242 -12.59 -1.13 -19.09
C VAL A 242 -13.51 -0.44 -18.09
N THR A 243 -14.39 -1.20 -17.42
CA THR A 243 -15.33 -0.64 -16.44
C THR A 243 -14.58 -0.02 -15.26
N VAL A 244 -13.53 -0.68 -14.74
CA VAL A 244 -12.70 -0.15 -13.66
C VAL A 244 -11.95 1.11 -14.10
N HIS A 245 -11.46 1.16 -15.35
CA HIS A 245 -10.82 2.35 -15.93
C HIS A 245 -11.78 3.53 -15.98
N VAL A 246 -12.97 3.33 -16.56
CA VAL A 246 -14.00 4.38 -16.68
C VAL A 246 -14.42 4.87 -15.28
N LEU A 247 -14.72 3.95 -14.36
CA LEU A 247 -15.08 4.30 -12.98
C LEU A 247 -14.01 5.16 -12.31
N GLY A 248 -12.74 4.76 -12.42
CA GLY A 248 -11.64 5.45 -11.77
C GLY A 248 -11.33 6.81 -12.40
N MET A 249 -11.34 6.91 -13.74
CA MET A 249 -11.12 8.17 -14.44
C MET A 249 -12.24 9.17 -14.13
N THR A 250 -13.49 8.74 -14.21
CA THR A 250 -14.66 9.58 -13.89
C THR A 250 -14.59 10.06 -12.44
N SER A 251 -14.24 9.18 -11.49
CA SER A 251 -14.11 9.56 -10.08
C SER A 251 -13.04 10.64 -9.87
N MET A 252 -11.88 10.54 -10.51
CA MET A 252 -10.85 11.58 -10.42
C MET A 252 -11.32 12.91 -11.03
N MET A 253 -12.03 12.88 -12.16
CA MET A 253 -12.60 14.11 -12.76
C MET A 253 -13.66 14.74 -11.85
N LEU A 254 -14.53 13.92 -11.23
CA LEU A 254 -15.50 14.38 -10.25
C LEU A 254 -14.82 15.00 -9.01
N SER A 255 -13.66 14.49 -8.57
CA SER A 255 -12.94 15.13 -7.46
C SER A 255 -12.49 16.55 -7.82
N VAL A 256 -12.05 16.79 -9.04
CA VAL A 256 -11.69 18.14 -9.49
C VAL A 256 -12.92 19.06 -9.57
N LEU A 257 -14.06 18.52 -10.03
CA LEU A 257 -15.32 19.26 -10.02
C LEU A 257 -15.73 19.65 -8.58
N VAL A 258 -15.64 18.71 -7.63
CA VAL A 258 -15.92 18.99 -6.20
C VAL A 258 -14.99 20.07 -5.67
N LEU A 259 -13.69 20.02 -6.02
CA LEU A 259 -12.76 21.08 -5.66
C LEU A 259 -13.18 22.42 -6.26
N ALA A 260 -13.53 22.49 -7.53
CA ALA A 260 -13.97 23.70 -8.19
C ALA A 260 -15.22 24.30 -7.54
N LEU A 261 -16.19 23.45 -7.16
CA LEU A 261 -17.38 23.88 -6.41
C LEU A 261 -17.01 24.41 -5.01
N TYR A 262 -16.10 23.74 -4.32
CA TYR A 262 -15.58 24.21 -3.03
C TYR A 262 -14.90 25.58 -3.14
N LEU A 263 -14.09 25.78 -4.18
CA LEU A 263 -13.40 27.08 -4.38
C LEU A 263 -14.36 28.24 -4.62
N HIS A 264 -15.59 27.96 -5.02
CA HIS A 264 -16.66 28.97 -5.18
C HIS A 264 -17.48 29.15 -3.90
N SER A 265 -17.23 28.38 -2.83
CA SER A 265 -18.00 28.46 -1.59
C SER A 265 -17.62 29.68 -0.76
N PRO A 266 -18.58 30.25 0.01
CA PRO A 266 -18.32 31.39 0.87
C PRO A 266 -17.21 31.17 1.89
N GLU A 267 -17.02 29.93 2.33
CA GLU A 267 -16.01 29.57 3.32
C GLU A 267 -14.58 29.83 2.81
N VAL A 268 -14.34 29.61 1.52
CA VAL A 268 -13.02 29.83 0.89
C VAL A 268 -12.72 31.32 0.79
N ILE A 269 -13.71 32.13 0.44
CA ILE A 269 -13.55 33.57 0.29
C ILE A 269 -13.12 34.22 1.62
N VAL A 270 -13.65 33.71 2.74
CA VAL A 270 -13.27 34.20 4.09
C VAL A 270 -11.90 33.71 4.52
N LEU A 271 -11.48 32.51 4.09
CA LEU A 271 -10.27 31.86 4.57
C LEU A 271 -9.00 32.32 3.82
N TYR A 272 -9.12 32.73 2.56
CA TYR A 272 -8.00 33.04 1.70
C TYR A 272 -8.07 34.49 1.17
N ARG A 273 -6.90 35.17 1.14
CA ARG A 273 -6.79 36.55 0.62
C ARG A 273 -6.94 36.66 -0.89
N ARG A 274 -6.54 35.61 -1.63
CA ARG A 274 -6.56 35.56 -3.09
C ARG A 274 -7.20 34.25 -3.57
N PRO A 275 -8.53 34.07 -3.34
CA PRO A 275 -9.21 32.83 -3.65
C PRO A 275 -9.18 32.48 -5.15
N GLU A 276 -9.05 33.48 -6.05
CA GLU A 276 -9.01 33.25 -7.49
C GLU A 276 -7.78 32.43 -7.90
N MET A 277 -6.64 32.59 -7.22
CA MET A 277 -5.43 31.84 -7.53
C MET A 277 -5.55 30.34 -7.20
N LEU A 278 -6.45 29.98 -6.27
CA LEU A 278 -6.68 28.57 -5.94
C LEU A 278 -7.23 27.76 -7.11
N TRP A 279 -7.87 28.41 -8.09
CA TRP A 279 -8.34 27.76 -9.31
C TRP A 279 -7.22 27.12 -10.13
N LEU A 280 -5.98 27.59 -9.98
CA LEU A 280 -4.80 26.98 -10.58
C LEU A 280 -4.55 25.54 -10.09
N MET A 281 -5.10 25.15 -8.95
CA MET A 281 -5.04 23.75 -8.48
C MET A 281 -5.77 22.80 -9.42
N CYS A 282 -6.88 23.22 -10.02
CA CYS A 282 -7.69 22.38 -10.89
C CYS A 282 -6.91 21.86 -12.12
N PRO A 283 -6.26 22.70 -12.96
CA PRO A 283 -5.47 22.21 -14.10
C PRO A 283 -4.27 21.35 -13.65
N VAL A 284 -3.64 21.64 -12.50
CA VAL A 284 -2.55 20.82 -11.97
C VAL A 284 -3.06 19.41 -11.61
N LEU A 285 -4.22 19.30 -10.96
CA LEU A 285 -4.83 18.01 -10.63
C LEU A 285 -5.30 17.27 -11.87
N LEU A 286 -5.92 17.94 -12.84
CA LEU A 286 -6.32 17.33 -14.11
C LEU A 286 -5.13 16.72 -14.84
N TYR A 287 -4.01 17.48 -14.95
CA TYR A 287 -2.78 16.97 -15.50
C TYR A 287 -2.25 15.75 -14.74
N TRP A 288 -2.19 15.83 -13.40
CA TRP A 288 -1.68 14.75 -12.57
C TRP A 288 -2.54 13.49 -12.69
N PHE A 289 -3.85 13.59 -12.63
CA PHE A 289 -4.76 12.46 -12.78
C PHE A 289 -4.67 11.80 -14.17
N GLY A 290 -4.64 12.62 -15.23
CA GLY A 290 -4.45 12.11 -16.58
C GLY A 290 -3.12 11.36 -16.72
N ARG A 291 -2.05 11.92 -16.16
CA ARG A 291 -0.73 11.28 -16.16
C ARG A 291 -0.70 9.97 -15.36
N VAL A 292 -1.32 9.92 -14.19
CA VAL A 292 -1.43 8.68 -13.39
C VAL A 292 -2.08 7.57 -14.22
N TRP A 293 -3.15 7.87 -14.93
CA TRP A 293 -3.84 6.91 -15.80
C TRP A 293 -2.99 6.50 -17.00
N ILE A 294 -2.29 7.43 -17.65
CA ILE A 294 -1.37 7.09 -18.76
C ILE A 294 -0.24 6.16 -18.27
N VAL A 295 0.36 6.44 -17.12
CA VAL A 295 1.40 5.59 -16.54
C VAL A 295 0.84 4.20 -16.20
N ALA A 296 -0.36 4.14 -15.63
CA ALA A 296 -1.05 2.90 -15.33
C ALA A 296 -1.38 2.10 -16.60
N SER A 297 -1.94 2.74 -17.65
CA SER A 297 -2.31 2.08 -18.89
C SER A 297 -1.12 1.54 -19.67
N ARG A 298 0.05 2.18 -19.54
CA ARG A 298 1.31 1.72 -20.14
C ARG A 298 2.00 0.60 -19.35
N GLY A 299 1.41 0.10 -18.25
CA GLY A 299 1.99 -0.95 -17.42
C GLY A 299 3.21 -0.51 -16.58
N ASN A 300 3.48 0.79 -16.50
CA ASN A 300 4.64 1.34 -15.79
C ASN A 300 4.36 1.59 -14.29
N MET A 301 3.20 1.20 -13.80
CA MET A 301 2.84 1.34 -12.39
C MET A 301 3.00 0.00 -11.67
N HIS A 302 4.16 -0.22 -11.06
CA HIS A 302 4.51 -1.49 -10.40
C HIS A 302 4.15 -1.55 -8.91
N SER A 303 3.61 -0.47 -8.35
CA SER A 303 3.33 -0.34 -6.92
C SER A 303 1.95 0.23 -6.66
N ASP A 304 1.58 0.27 -5.39
CA ASP A 304 0.39 1.00 -4.93
C ASP A 304 0.45 2.47 -5.42
N PRO A 305 -0.62 3.01 -6.02
CA PRO A 305 -0.64 4.37 -6.59
C PRO A 305 -0.23 5.47 -5.61
N ILE A 306 -0.50 5.30 -4.30
CA ILE A 306 -0.06 6.26 -3.28
C ILE A 306 1.46 6.17 -3.08
N VAL A 307 2.02 4.96 -3.07
CA VAL A 307 3.47 4.78 -3.00
C VAL A 307 4.14 5.31 -4.26
N PHE A 308 3.52 5.13 -5.42
CA PHE A 308 3.97 5.74 -6.67
C PHE A 308 3.97 7.27 -6.56
N ALA A 309 2.87 7.89 -6.11
CA ALA A 309 2.75 9.34 -5.99
C ALA A 309 3.86 9.96 -5.10
N ILE A 310 4.27 9.27 -4.04
CA ILE A 310 5.33 9.75 -3.13
C ILE A 310 6.74 9.57 -3.71
N ARG A 311 6.94 8.65 -4.65
CA ARG A 311 8.25 8.36 -5.24
C ARG A 311 8.47 9.01 -6.60
N ASP A 312 7.40 9.33 -7.30
CA ASP A 312 7.45 9.91 -8.63
C ASP A 312 7.72 11.42 -8.58
N LYS A 313 8.79 11.86 -9.23
CA LYS A 313 9.23 13.27 -9.22
C LYS A 313 8.16 14.24 -9.74
N VAL A 314 7.39 13.82 -10.76
CA VAL A 314 6.33 14.68 -11.33
C VAL A 314 5.15 14.80 -10.37
N SER A 315 4.80 13.71 -9.68
CA SER A 315 3.77 13.74 -8.64
C SER A 315 4.17 14.60 -7.44
N LEU A 316 5.44 14.53 -7.02
CA LEU A 316 5.98 15.39 -5.97
C LEU A 316 6.00 16.86 -6.39
N MET A 317 6.35 17.13 -7.65
CA MET A 317 6.32 18.50 -8.20
C MET A 317 4.89 19.04 -8.25
N ALA A 318 3.92 18.25 -8.71
CA ALA A 318 2.51 18.64 -8.71
C ALA A 318 2.01 18.93 -7.27
N ALA A 319 2.35 18.07 -6.31
CA ALA A 319 2.04 18.30 -4.90
C ALA A 319 2.69 19.58 -4.36
N ALA A 320 3.97 19.83 -4.68
CA ALA A 320 4.67 21.05 -4.27
C ALA A 320 4.02 22.31 -4.87
N VAL A 321 3.60 22.27 -6.14
CA VAL A 321 2.87 23.38 -6.77
C VAL A 321 1.52 23.64 -6.08
N ILE A 322 0.76 22.59 -5.76
CA ILE A 322 -0.52 22.72 -5.04
C ILE A 322 -0.29 23.36 -3.66
N VAL A 323 0.72 22.90 -2.92
CA VAL A 323 1.07 23.47 -1.61
C VAL A 323 1.50 24.92 -1.75
N ALA A 324 2.34 25.25 -2.74
CA ALA A 324 2.80 26.62 -3.00
C ALA A 324 1.61 27.55 -3.32
N ILE A 325 0.67 27.12 -4.18
CA ILE A 325 -0.56 27.88 -4.47
C ILE A 325 -1.34 28.14 -3.17
N GLY A 326 -1.55 27.11 -2.35
CA GLY A 326 -2.26 27.27 -1.08
C GLY A 326 -1.60 28.24 -0.10
N LEU A 327 -0.26 28.23 -0.03
CA LEU A 327 0.52 29.16 0.81
C LEU A 327 0.51 30.61 0.28
N LEU A 328 0.55 30.78 -1.04
CA LEU A 328 0.52 32.10 -1.67
C LEU A 328 -0.87 32.77 -1.59
N CYS A 329 -1.92 31.96 -1.44
CA CYS A 329 -3.29 32.47 -1.33
C CYS A 329 -3.68 32.89 0.10
N LYS A 330 -2.87 32.50 1.09
CA LYS A 330 -3.06 32.85 2.50
C LYS A 330 -2.71 34.33 2.76
#